data_cc2faf7f5fbc6067a3f3d074f6c5f064
#
_entry.id   cc2faf7f5fbc6067a3f3d074f6c5f064
#
_cell.length_a   1.000
_cell.length_b   1.000
_cell.length_c   1.000
_cell.angle_alpha   90.00
_cell.angle_beta   90.00
_cell.angle_gamma   90.00
#
_symmetry.space_group_name_H-M   'P 1'
#
loop_
_entity.id
_entity.type
_entity.pdbx_description
1 polymer ?
#
loop_
_entity_poly.entity_id
_entity_poly.type
_entity_poly.pdbx_seq_one_letter_code
_entity_poly.pdbx_strand_id
1 'polypeptide(L)'
;MTKAEAFDKAWKLAIKRDFSVYNEIVHPDYESLNHGVKVDREVSKAVLQNIGTFGKLGPSRVIYENEDFVCLHRFSRLINEEVFFSLMTAVRHKDNKVINQETITEPLDDDPSEGQDWNREDYE
;
A
#
# COMPACT_ATOMS: atom_id res chain seq x y z
N MET A 1 3.22 -14.89 -9.66
CA MET A 1 3.20 -13.59 -8.95
C MET A 1 3.70 -13.79 -7.53
N THR A 2 4.67 -13.00 -7.11
CA THR A 2 5.17 -13.04 -5.73
C THR A 2 4.13 -12.48 -4.76
N LYS A 3 4.32 -12.73 -3.45
CA LYS A 3 3.44 -12.13 -2.42
C LYS A 3 3.51 -10.62 -2.44
N ALA A 4 4.70 -10.06 -2.67
CA ALA A 4 4.87 -8.61 -2.79
C ALA A 4 4.09 -8.04 -3.98
N GLU A 5 4.19 -8.67 -5.13
CA GLU A 5 3.47 -8.26 -6.34
C GLU A 5 1.95 -8.36 -6.14
N ALA A 6 1.49 -9.45 -5.51
CA ALA A 6 0.07 -9.63 -5.23
C ALA A 6 -0.47 -8.57 -4.28
N PHE A 7 0.28 -8.25 -3.23
CA PHE A 7 -0.08 -7.19 -2.29
C PHE A 7 -0.14 -5.83 -2.98
N ASP A 8 0.89 -5.48 -3.75
CA ASP A 8 0.95 -4.21 -4.47
C ASP A 8 -0.25 -4.07 -5.41
N LYS A 9 -0.54 -5.10 -6.18
CA LYS A 9 -1.68 -5.12 -7.11
C LYS A 9 -3.01 -4.97 -6.36
N ALA A 10 -3.19 -5.71 -5.26
CA ALA A 10 -4.42 -5.67 -4.48
C ALA A 10 -4.71 -4.27 -3.95
N TRP A 11 -3.68 -3.61 -3.40
CA TRP A 11 -3.84 -2.25 -2.85
C TRP A 11 -4.07 -1.21 -3.93
N LYS A 12 -3.34 -1.28 -5.05
CA LYS A 12 -3.55 -0.37 -6.18
C LYS A 12 -4.95 -0.49 -6.78
N LEU A 13 -5.46 -1.70 -6.90
CA LEU A 13 -6.84 -1.90 -7.36
C LEU A 13 -7.87 -1.44 -6.33
N ALA A 14 -7.59 -1.70 -5.04
CA ALA A 14 -8.51 -1.34 -3.97
C ALA A 14 -8.74 0.18 -3.86
N ILE A 15 -7.71 0.99 -4.05
CA ILE A 15 -7.89 2.45 -4.04
C ILE A 15 -8.73 2.93 -5.24
N LYS A 16 -8.85 2.11 -6.27
CA LYS A 16 -9.74 2.34 -7.43
C LYS A 16 -11.08 1.63 -7.28
N ARG A 17 -11.39 1.14 -6.08
CA ARG A 17 -12.63 0.45 -5.72
C ARG A 17 -12.80 -0.94 -6.35
N ASP A 18 -11.70 -1.55 -6.78
CA ASP A 18 -11.69 -2.94 -7.23
C ASP A 18 -11.06 -3.81 -6.15
N PHE A 19 -11.89 -4.59 -5.45
CA PHE A 19 -11.47 -5.44 -4.35
C PHE A 19 -11.29 -6.91 -4.73
N SER A 20 -11.28 -7.23 -6.03
CA SER A 20 -11.20 -8.62 -6.48
C SER A 20 -9.95 -9.34 -5.95
N VAL A 21 -8.77 -8.72 -6.10
CA VAL A 21 -7.51 -9.29 -5.62
C VAL A 21 -7.42 -9.21 -4.09
N TYR A 22 -7.84 -8.07 -3.52
CA TYR A 22 -7.90 -7.90 -2.07
C TYR A 22 -8.69 -9.03 -1.40
N ASN A 23 -9.89 -9.32 -1.90
CA ASN A 23 -10.73 -10.36 -1.35
C ASN A 23 -10.12 -11.76 -1.45
N GLU A 24 -9.30 -11.97 -2.46
CA GLU A 24 -8.62 -13.25 -2.68
C GLU A 24 -7.45 -13.45 -1.72
N ILE A 25 -6.62 -12.42 -1.49
CA ILE A 25 -5.35 -12.57 -0.77
C ILE A 25 -5.39 -12.16 0.71
N VAL A 26 -6.45 -11.48 1.15
CA VAL A 26 -6.54 -10.98 2.54
C VAL A 26 -7.28 -11.98 3.43
N HIS A 27 -6.63 -12.34 4.54
CA HIS A 27 -7.20 -13.28 5.52
C HIS A 27 -8.48 -12.72 6.15
N PRO A 28 -9.48 -13.58 6.46
CA PRO A 28 -10.71 -13.12 7.13
C PRO A 28 -10.46 -12.40 8.46
N ASP A 29 -9.42 -12.78 9.19
CA ASP A 29 -9.07 -12.19 10.48
C ASP A 29 -8.05 -11.06 10.38
N TYR A 30 -7.89 -10.49 9.18
CA TYR A 30 -6.95 -9.42 8.92
C TYR A 30 -7.19 -8.20 9.82
N GLU A 31 -6.06 -7.64 10.30
CA GLU A 31 -6.04 -6.34 10.96
C GLU A 31 -4.87 -5.53 10.42
N SER A 32 -5.08 -4.23 10.23
CA SER A 32 -3.98 -3.31 9.95
C SER A 32 -3.76 -2.38 11.13
N LEU A 33 -2.53 -1.90 11.25
CA LEU A 33 -2.16 -0.92 12.26
C LEU A 33 -1.49 0.25 11.56
N ASN A 34 -2.18 1.39 11.55
CA ASN A 34 -1.67 2.63 10.95
C ASN A 34 -1.72 3.72 12.00
N HIS A 35 -0.56 4.29 12.32
CA HIS A 35 -0.47 5.36 13.32
C HIS A 35 -1.14 4.99 14.66
N GLY A 36 -0.99 3.72 15.08
CA GLY A 36 -1.55 3.23 16.33
C GLY A 36 -3.04 2.87 16.28
N VAL A 37 -3.70 3.04 15.14
CA VAL A 37 -5.11 2.71 14.96
C VAL A 37 -5.25 1.34 14.31
N LYS A 38 -6.00 0.43 14.95
CA LYS A 38 -6.30 -0.88 14.40
C LYS A 38 -7.59 -0.84 13.59
N VAL A 39 -7.55 -1.42 12.40
CA VAL A 39 -8.73 -1.58 11.55
C VAL A 39 -8.80 -3.03 11.06
N ASP A 40 -10.03 -3.57 10.98
CA ASP A 40 -10.24 -4.91 10.47
C ASP A 40 -10.31 -4.94 8.94
N ARG A 41 -10.56 -6.12 8.39
CA ARG A 41 -10.58 -6.36 6.95
C ARG A 41 -11.59 -5.47 6.21
N GLU A 42 -12.80 -5.32 6.75
CA GLU A 42 -13.85 -4.54 6.10
C GLU A 42 -13.65 -3.04 6.25
N VAL A 43 -13.22 -2.60 7.43
CA VAL A 43 -12.88 -1.19 7.65
C VAL A 43 -11.68 -0.79 6.78
N SER A 44 -10.71 -1.68 6.60
CA SER A 44 -9.57 -1.44 5.72
C SER A 44 -9.99 -1.16 4.28
N LYS A 45 -11.02 -1.83 3.77
CA LYS A 45 -11.58 -1.53 2.43
C LYS A 45 -12.08 -0.10 2.35
N ALA A 46 -12.81 0.34 3.36
CA ALA A 46 -13.33 1.71 3.40
C ALA A 46 -12.20 2.74 3.45
N VAL A 47 -11.15 2.46 4.22
CA VAL A 47 -9.96 3.33 4.30
C VAL A 47 -9.28 3.43 2.93
N LEU A 48 -9.10 2.31 2.23
CA LEU A 48 -8.48 2.31 0.90
C LEU A 48 -9.31 3.08 -0.13
N GLN A 49 -10.63 2.92 -0.12
CA GLN A 49 -11.51 3.70 -0.98
C GLN A 49 -11.38 5.19 -0.72
N ASN A 50 -11.30 5.57 0.55
CA ASN A 50 -11.15 6.98 0.93
C ASN A 50 -9.81 7.54 0.46
N ILE A 51 -8.72 6.79 0.63
CA ILE A 51 -7.39 7.17 0.14
C ILE A 51 -7.44 7.41 -1.37
N GLY A 52 -8.13 6.57 -2.13
CA GLY A 52 -8.27 6.70 -3.57
C GLY A 52 -8.97 7.98 -4.05
N THR A 53 -9.70 8.68 -3.16
CA THR A 53 -10.34 9.94 -3.51
C THR A 53 -9.38 11.13 -3.53
N PHE A 54 -8.26 11.04 -2.81
CA PHE A 54 -7.33 12.18 -2.69
C PHE A 54 -5.86 11.81 -2.95
N GLY A 55 -5.53 10.54 -3.04
CA GLY A 55 -4.13 10.09 -3.17
C GLY A 55 -3.91 9.11 -4.30
N LYS A 56 -2.66 9.02 -4.72
CA LYS A 56 -2.19 8.02 -5.68
C LYS A 56 -0.97 7.31 -5.14
N LEU A 57 -0.84 6.03 -5.46
CA LEU A 57 0.31 5.22 -5.10
C LEU A 57 1.33 5.24 -6.24
N GLY A 58 2.57 5.46 -5.88
CA GLY A 58 3.69 5.44 -6.82
C GLY A 58 4.34 4.07 -6.91
N PRO A 59 5.48 4.01 -7.59
CA PRO A 59 6.25 2.77 -7.72
C PRO A 59 6.61 2.20 -6.37
N SER A 60 6.56 0.88 -6.25
CA SER A 60 6.96 0.16 -5.04
C SER A 60 8.22 -0.65 -5.30
N ARG A 61 9.00 -0.87 -4.24
CA ARG A 61 10.15 -1.75 -4.26
C ARG A 61 10.13 -2.69 -3.06
N VAL A 62 10.62 -3.90 -3.26
CA VAL A 62 10.71 -4.88 -2.19
C VAL A 62 12.02 -4.65 -1.44
N ILE A 63 11.94 -4.45 -0.13
CA ILE A 63 13.10 -4.35 0.75
C ILE A 63 13.48 -5.73 1.26
N TYR A 64 12.49 -6.53 1.64
CA TYR A 64 12.69 -7.90 2.13
C TYR A 64 11.44 -8.72 1.88
N GLU A 65 11.63 -10.00 1.54
CA GLU A 65 10.52 -10.93 1.32
C GLU A 65 10.92 -12.35 1.71
N ASN A 66 10.05 -13.04 2.44
CA ASN A 66 10.11 -14.47 2.66
C ASN A 66 8.67 -15.03 2.64
N GLU A 67 8.49 -16.30 3.03
CA GLU A 67 7.18 -16.96 2.95
C GLU A 67 6.09 -16.29 3.79
N ASP A 68 6.46 -15.68 4.92
CA ASP A 68 5.51 -15.16 5.90
C ASP A 68 5.54 -13.64 6.04
N PHE A 69 6.48 -12.97 5.40
CA PHE A 69 6.70 -11.55 5.61
C PHE A 69 7.18 -10.84 4.34
N VAL A 70 6.62 -9.66 4.11
CA VAL A 70 7.05 -8.77 3.03
C VAL A 70 7.23 -7.37 3.59
N CYS A 71 8.36 -6.73 3.27
CA CYS A 71 8.58 -5.32 3.56
C CYS A 71 8.72 -4.57 2.24
N LEU A 72 7.85 -3.59 2.03
CA LEU A 72 7.80 -2.78 0.83
C LEU A 72 8.07 -1.32 1.15
N HIS A 73 8.65 -0.62 0.19
CA HIS A 73 8.71 0.84 0.20
C HIS A 73 8.03 1.37 -1.06
N ARG A 74 7.28 2.44 -0.91
CA ARG A 74 6.72 3.15 -2.05
C ARG A 74 6.58 4.64 -1.75
N PHE A 75 6.40 5.41 -2.81
CA PHE A 75 6.02 6.81 -2.69
C PHE A 75 4.53 6.95 -2.95
N SER A 76 3.94 8.01 -2.41
CA SER A 76 2.57 8.41 -2.73
C SER A 76 2.49 9.91 -2.86
N ARG A 77 1.41 10.39 -3.47
CA ARG A 77 1.17 11.82 -3.61
C ARG A 77 -0.32 12.14 -3.51
N LEU A 78 -0.62 13.40 -3.20
CA LEU A 78 -2.00 13.90 -3.32
C LEU A 78 -2.31 14.24 -4.77
N ILE A 79 -3.54 14.00 -5.21
CA ILE A 79 -3.94 14.12 -6.62
C ILE A 79 -3.75 15.55 -7.15
N ASN A 80 -4.18 16.56 -6.40
CA ASN A 80 -4.23 17.93 -6.86
C ASN A 80 -3.25 18.87 -6.15
N GLU A 81 -2.29 18.31 -5.42
CA GLU A 81 -1.34 19.09 -4.64
C GLU A 81 0.07 18.55 -4.80
N GLU A 82 1.07 19.43 -4.65
CA GLU A 82 2.48 19.06 -4.66
C GLU A 82 2.90 18.55 -3.28
N VAL A 83 2.21 17.52 -2.79
CA VAL A 83 2.48 16.89 -1.50
C VAL A 83 2.82 15.43 -1.74
N PHE A 84 3.98 15.03 -1.23
CA PHE A 84 4.54 13.69 -1.45
C PHE A 84 4.85 13.01 -0.14
N PHE A 85 4.79 11.68 -0.14
CA PHE A 85 5.06 10.87 1.04
C PHE A 85 5.93 9.66 0.69
N SER A 86 6.73 9.24 1.67
CA SER A 86 7.45 7.97 1.66
C SER A 86 6.71 7.01 2.60
N LEU A 87 6.43 5.80 2.11
CA LEU A 87 5.70 4.79 2.89
C LEU A 87 6.53 3.52 3.00
N MET A 88 6.68 3.04 4.23
CA MET A 88 7.28 1.76 4.53
C MET A 88 6.18 0.84 5.08
N THR A 89 5.96 -0.29 4.43
CA THR A 89 4.88 -1.21 4.79
C THR A 89 5.45 -2.58 5.12
N ALA A 90 5.12 -3.07 6.31
CA ALA A 90 5.41 -4.43 6.76
C ALA A 90 4.14 -5.26 6.67
N VAL A 91 4.20 -6.36 5.92
CA VAL A 91 3.05 -7.22 5.64
C VAL A 91 3.35 -8.62 6.16
N ARG A 92 2.48 -9.13 7.04
CA ARG A 92 2.60 -10.48 7.59
C ARG A 92 1.54 -11.39 6.97
N HIS A 93 1.91 -12.65 6.75
CA HIS A 93 1.05 -13.66 6.15
C HIS A 93 0.77 -14.79 7.12
N LYS A 94 -0.43 -15.36 7.03
CA LYS A 94 -0.85 -16.57 7.73
C LYS A 94 -1.73 -17.37 6.76
N ASP A 95 -1.47 -18.67 6.65
CA ASP A 95 -2.21 -19.54 5.72
C ASP A 95 -2.14 -19.00 4.27
N ASN A 96 -0.98 -18.48 3.89
CA ASN A 96 -0.73 -17.85 2.57
C ASN A 96 -1.59 -16.61 2.27
N LYS A 97 -2.17 -16.00 3.30
CA LYS A 97 -2.98 -14.79 3.15
C LYS A 97 -2.44 -13.69 4.05
N VAL A 98 -2.67 -12.46 3.62
CA VAL A 98 -2.27 -11.27 4.39
C VAL A 98 -3.09 -11.22 5.67
N ILE A 99 -2.42 -11.34 6.81
CA ILE A 99 -3.08 -11.32 8.14
C ILE A 99 -2.88 -10.00 8.86
N ASN A 100 -1.81 -9.28 8.56
CA ASN A 100 -1.50 -8.02 9.24
C ASN A 100 -0.70 -7.11 8.32
N GLN A 101 -0.89 -5.80 8.48
CA GLN A 101 -0.13 -4.80 7.76
C GLN A 101 0.11 -3.61 8.67
N GLU A 102 1.33 -3.12 8.69
CA GLU A 102 1.70 -1.90 9.38
C GLU A 102 2.39 -0.97 8.40
N THR A 103 1.99 0.30 8.39
CA THR A 103 2.58 1.31 7.51
C THR A 103 3.09 2.48 8.31
N ILE A 104 4.32 2.91 7.98
CA ILE A 104 4.92 4.14 8.47
C ILE A 104 4.95 5.11 7.29
N THR A 105 4.44 6.31 7.50
CA THR A 105 4.36 7.36 6.49
C THR A 105 5.21 8.54 6.91
N GLU A 106 6.03 9.04 5.97
CA GLU A 106 6.87 10.22 6.19
C GLU A 106 6.58 11.25 5.10
N PRO A 107 6.24 12.50 5.45
CA PRO A 107 6.08 13.54 4.44
C PRO A 107 7.44 13.94 3.86
N LEU A 108 7.42 14.28 2.56
CA LEU A 108 8.63 14.71 1.83
C LEU A 108 8.50 16.17 1.44
N ASP A 109 9.64 16.89 1.45
CA ASP A 109 9.68 18.31 1.07
C ASP A 109 9.64 18.51 -0.43
N ASP A 110 10.11 17.52 -1.21
CA ASP A 110 10.27 17.60 -2.66
C ASP A 110 9.64 16.41 -3.36
N ASP A 111 9.43 16.54 -4.67
CA ASP A 111 8.98 15.45 -5.52
C ASP A 111 10.06 14.35 -5.58
N PRO A 112 9.81 13.14 -5.08
CA PRO A 112 10.82 12.09 -5.06
C PRO A 112 11.19 11.55 -6.43
N SER A 113 10.40 11.85 -7.48
CA SER A 113 10.73 11.45 -8.85
C SER A 113 11.76 12.35 -9.50
N GLU A 114 12.02 13.52 -8.93
CA GLU A 114 12.97 14.48 -9.50
C GLU A 114 14.37 13.87 -9.56
N GLY A 115 14.93 13.83 -10.78
CA GLY A 115 16.23 13.22 -11.02
C GLY A 115 16.24 11.69 -11.04
N GLN A 116 15.07 11.05 -11.02
CA GLN A 116 14.92 9.60 -11.08
C GLN A 116 14.46 9.16 -12.48
N ASP A 117 14.40 7.84 -12.70
CA ASP A 117 13.96 7.26 -13.96
C ASP A 117 12.44 7.16 -14.12
N TRP A 118 11.69 7.60 -13.12
CA TRP A 118 10.24 7.59 -13.12
C TRP A 118 9.67 8.97 -12.90
N ASN A 119 8.39 9.17 -13.17
CA ASN A 119 7.74 10.48 -13.12
C ASN A 119 6.30 10.36 -12.59
N ARG A 120 5.53 11.44 -12.73
CA ARG A 120 4.13 11.48 -12.23
C ARG A 120 3.20 10.48 -12.90
N GLU A 121 3.51 10.04 -14.11
CA GLU A 121 2.68 9.05 -14.80
C GLU A 121 2.78 7.67 -14.17
N ASP A 122 3.82 7.43 -13.39
CA ASP A 122 4.03 6.18 -12.68
C ASP A 122 3.20 6.07 -11.39
N TYR A 123 2.55 7.15 -10.97
CA TYR A 123 1.57 7.11 -9.88
C TYR A 123 0.25 6.58 -10.42
N GLU A 124 -0.28 5.59 -9.74
CA GLU A 124 -1.52 4.92 -10.13
C GLU A 124 -2.65 5.09 -9.13
#